data_283eda270a0dc2b961885b1c4ba240e1
#
_entry.id   283eda270a0dc2b961885b1c4ba240e1
#
_cell.length_a   1.000
_cell.length_b   1.000
_cell.length_c   1.000
_cell.angle_alpha   90.00
_cell.angle_beta   90.00
_cell.angle_gamma   90.00
#
_symmetry.space_group_name_H-M   'P 1'
#
loop_
_entity.id
_entity.type
_entity.pdbx_description
1 polymer ?
#
loop_
_entity_poly.entity_id
_entity_poly.type
_entity_poly.pdbx_seq_one_letter_code
_entity_poly.pdbx_strand_id
1 'polypeptide(L)'
;MNRLWTAGLALGLGVGVVACGKKADTPVQDTAGGKSMAEKQGREGRPGMQGMGSMEGRERGAGDSSVTGAAVPVDRAAAGRLGITFARAAVRPLGRDTRVVGTLTYAEPRRAYVNARVMGWVERLYADYQGKPVRKGEPLLALYSPELVSAQEEYLSARRLGDASLTAAARRRLDLWNIPEDQIDSLERTGKARRTIVLRAPMAGEIAEKMVTDGEAVQAGENLFLIADRSVLWVDLAVYEMDARSLRIGAPVSVSVDALPGKTYEGRIRFIHPTVDEKTRTLTARAEVVNRDGALRPGMYATALIRPPAARALTVPTEAVLPTGTQNLVFVNRGDGQFIPRPVAVGVHGDSLVEVVQGLKTGDEVIASATYLLDSESNLGAAMQGLMLQMGMGLDMGGMQAGGGGKKP
;
A
#
# COMPACT_ATOMS: atom_id res chain seq x y z
N MET A 1 57.11 24.61 -41.22
CA MET A 1 56.64 25.97 -40.90
C MET A 1 55.96 25.88 -39.56
N ASN A 2 56.74 26.06 -38.48
CA ASN A 2 56.73 27.22 -37.54
C ASN A 2 55.35 27.53 -36.96
N ARG A 3 55.08 27.45 -35.62
CA ARG A 3 55.68 28.09 -34.41
C ARG A 3 55.07 27.42 -33.20
N LEU A 4 55.71 26.82 -32.22
CA LEU A 4 56.36 27.40 -31.02
C LEU A 4 55.64 28.58 -30.38
N TRP A 5 55.13 28.35 -29.14
CA TRP A 5 55.18 29.31 -27.98
C TRP A 5 54.90 28.48 -26.70
N THR A 6 55.73 28.25 -25.91
CA THR A 6 56.44 28.47 -24.66
C THR A 6 55.62 29.13 -23.53
N ALA A 7 55.65 28.43 -22.42
CA ALA A 7 55.96 28.76 -21.02
C ALA A 7 55.02 29.66 -20.21
N GLY A 8 54.79 29.21 -18.99
CA GLY A 8 54.26 29.99 -17.89
C GLY A 8 54.22 29.16 -16.60
N LEU A 9 55.34 29.15 -15.93
CA LEU A 9 55.60 28.61 -14.59
C LEU A 9 54.96 29.56 -13.55
N ALA A 10 54.24 29.08 -12.54
CA ALA A 10 54.12 29.75 -11.26
C ALA A 10 53.94 28.75 -10.13
N LEU A 11 54.98 28.65 -9.34
CA LEU A 11 55.03 28.08 -7.99
C LEU A 11 54.13 28.86 -7.03
N GLY A 12 53.47 28.12 -6.15
CA GLY A 12 52.83 28.66 -4.97
C GLY A 12 52.82 27.63 -3.85
N LEU A 13 53.92 27.65 -3.07
CA LEU A 13 53.99 26.98 -1.76
C LEU A 13 53.07 27.69 -0.77
N GLY A 14 52.25 26.91 -0.06
CA GLY A 14 51.52 27.36 1.11
C GLY A 14 51.49 26.25 2.16
N VAL A 15 52.43 26.36 3.09
CA VAL A 15 52.54 25.55 4.32
C VAL A 15 51.65 26.15 5.41
N GLY A 16 50.96 25.30 6.15
CA GLY A 16 50.24 25.70 7.35
C GLY A 16 49.59 24.43 7.95
N VAL A 17 50.23 23.67 8.70
CA VAL A 17 50.49 23.52 10.14
C VAL A 17 49.20 23.44 10.98
N VAL A 18 48.90 22.21 11.38
CA VAL A 18 48.58 21.66 12.70
C VAL A 18 47.50 22.37 13.58
N ALA A 19 46.47 21.63 13.95
CA ALA A 19 46.03 21.52 15.34
C ALA A 19 45.28 20.22 15.64
N CYS A 20 45.90 19.43 16.46
CA CYS A 20 45.31 18.32 17.21
C CYS A 20 44.25 18.81 18.19
N GLY A 21 43.14 18.15 18.31
CA GLY A 21 42.18 18.25 19.39
C GLY A 21 41.70 16.88 19.79
N LYS A 22 42.32 16.35 20.84
CA LYS A 22 42.02 15.09 21.52
C LYS A 22 40.80 15.20 22.42
N LYS A 23 40.06 14.05 22.51
CA LYS A 23 39.35 13.48 23.66
C LYS A 23 38.08 14.17 24.17
N ALA A 24 37.01 13.40 24.35
CA ALA A 24 36.74 12.75 25.63
C ALA A 24 35.69 11.66 25.48
N ASP A 25 36.10 10.46 25.81
CA ASP A 25 35.28 9.37 26.32
C ASP A 25 34.75 9.78 27.69
N THR A 26 33.51 9.46 28.04
CA THR A 26 33.13 9.15 29.42
C THR A 26 31.95 8.19 29.47
N PRO A 27 31.89 7.35 30.48
CA PRO A 27 31.24 6.06 30.41
C PRO A 27 29.85 6.02 31.05
N VAL A 28 29.18 4.94 30.69
CA VAL A 28 28.03 4.31 31.35
C VAL A 28 28.23 4.25 32.86
N GLN A 29 27.21 4.63 33.65
CA GLN A 29 27.01 4.14 35.01
C GLN A 29 25.54 3.71 35.17
N ASP A 30 25.39 2.40 35.31
CA ASP A 30 24.32 1.72 36.00
C ASP A 30 24.28 2.16 37.46
N THR A 31 23.09 2.45 38.00
CA THR A 31 22.79 2.16 39.40
C THR A 31 21.32 1.76 39.51
N ALA A 32 21.18 0.55 39.95
CA ALA A 32 19.97 -0.08 40.47
C ALA A 32 19.69 0.36 41.92
N GLY A 33 18.43 0.19 42.34
CA GLY A 33 17.98 0.18 43.74
C GLY A 33 17.15 1.39 44.12
N GLY A 34 15.93 1.31 44.54
CA GLY A 34 15.35 0.35 45.44
C GLY A 34 14.46 1.08 46.44
N LYS A 35 13.31 0.49 46.74
CA LYS A 35 12.50 0.64 47.98
C LYS A 35 11.68 1.93 48.11
N SER A 36 10.36 1.80 48.05
CA SER A 36 9.48 1.51 49.19
C SER A 36 9.50 2.59 50.29
N MET A 37 8.39 3.26 50.45
CA MET A 37 7.74 3.36 51.76
C MET A 37 6.37 4.05 51.67
N ALA A 38 5.43 3.35 52.23
CA ALA A 38 4.12 3.82 52.65
C ALA A 38 4.25 4.74 53.88
N GLU A 39 3.32 5.62 54.09
CA GLU A 39 2.77 6.03 55.40
C GLU A 39 1.76 7.14 55.15
N LYS A 40 0.48 6.93 55.40
CA LYS A 40 -0.32 6.95 56.64
C LYS A 40 -0.64 8.34 57.17
N GLN A 41 -1.91 8.43 57.51
CA GLN A 41 -2.60 9.29 58.51
C GLN A 41 -3.16 10.60 57.92
N GLY A 42 -4.36 10.97 58.23
CA GLY A 42 -5.39 10.47 59.15
C GLY A 42 -6.53 11.47 59.22
N ARG A 43 -7.67 10.93 59.56
CA ARG A 43 -8.65 11.40 60.54
C ARG A 43 -9.40 12.69 60.32
N GLU A 44 -10.61 12.55 60.40
CA GLU A 44 -11.75 12.77 61.28
C GLU A 44 -12.77 13.71 60.63
N GLY A 45 -14.02 13.37 60.59
CA GLY A 45 -15.09 13.54 61.50
C GLY A 45 -16.48 13.26 60.88
N ARG A 46 -17.22 12.43 61.55
CA ARG A 46 -18.67 12.20 61.51
C ARG A 46 -19.43 13.39 62.09
N PRO A 47 -20.82 13.50 62.08
CA PRO A 47 -21.85 12.47 61.96
C PRO A 47 -23.03 12.85 61.07
N GLY A 48 -23.76 11.93 60.48
CA GLY A 48 -24.97 11.27 60.95
C GLY A 48 -26.28 11.97 60.65
N MET A 49 -27.11 11.31 59.78
CA MET A 49 -28.56 11.28 60.09
C MET A 49 -29.19 10.12 59.29
N GLN A 50 -29.91 9.30 60.03
CA GLN A 50 -30.79 8.22 59.62
C GLN A 50 -32.07 8.78 58.96
N GLY A 51 -32.64 8.03 58.02
CA GLY A 51 -33.96 8.27 57.47
C GLY A 51 -34.40 7.17 56.54
N MET A 52 -35.14 6.24 57.05
CA MET A 52 -35.85 5.11 56.42
C MET A 52 -36.63 5.46 55.19
N GLY A 53 -36.75 4.51 54.26
CA GLY A 53 -37.75 4.49 53.19
C GLY A 53 -37.50 3.40 52.22
N SER A 54 -37.82 2.15 52.55
CA SER A 54 -38.00 1.04 51.63
C SER A 54 -39.16 1.37 50.64
N MET A 55 -38.89 1.28 49.35
CA MET A 55 -39.94 1.10 48.34
C MET A 55 -39.46 0.07 47.30
N GLU A 56 -40.31 -0.92 47.21
CA GLU A 56 -40.31 -2.10 46.38
C GLU A 56 -39.98 -1.87 44.92
N GLY A 57 -39.43 -2.90 44.37
CA GLY A 57 -39.08 -3.08 42.97
C GLY A 57 -40.21 -2.81 41.99
N ARG A 58 -39.84 -2.10 40.95
CA ARG A 58 -40.55 -2.15 39.68
C ARG A 58 -39.50 -2.30 38.62
N GLU A 59 -39.36 -3.52 38.18
CA GLU A 59 -38.74 -3.85 36.91
C GLU A 59 -39.40 -3.00 35.83
N ARG A 60 -38.69 -1.95 35.40
CA ARG A 60 -39.05 -1.26 34.14
C ARG A 60 -38.39 -2.03 33.03
N GLY A 61 -39.22 -2.78 32.33
CA GLY A 61 -38.87 -3.40 31.06
C GLY A 61 -38.17 -2.39 30.18
N ALA A 62 -37.17 -2.91 29.43
CA ALA A 62 -36.49 -2.18 28.38
C ALA A 62 -37.49 -1.62 27.41
N GLY A 63 -37.93 -0.37 27.67
CA GLY A 63 -38.81 0.38 26.80
C GLY A 63 -38.06 0.67 25.51
N ASP A 64 -38.56 0.11 24.44
CA ASP A 64 -38.30 0.48 23.06
C ASP A 64 -38.43 2.01 22.96
N SER A 65 -37.30 2.72 22.90
CA SER A 65 -37.28 4.17 22.70
C SER A 65 -37.65 4.46 21.25
N SER A 66 -38.92 4.27 20.91
CA SER A 66 -39.47 4.68 19.64
C SER A 66 -39.48 6.22 19.58
N VAL A 67 -38.47 6.76 18.92
CA VAL A 67 -38.39 8.17 18.55
C VAL A 67 -39.60 8.46 17.64
N THR A 68 -40.65 9.05 18.18
CA THR A 68 -41.87 9.39 17.44
C THR A 68 -41.68 10.78 16.82
N GLY A 69 -40.87 10.88 15.74
CA GLY A 69 -40.90 12.04 14.87
C GLY A 69 -42.25 12.13 14.17
N ALA A 70 -42.65 13.34 13.75
CA ALA A 70 -43.89 13.54 13.01
C ALA A 70 -43.93 12.59 11.79
N ALA A 71 -44.97 11.74 11.74
CA ALA A 71 -45.10 10.80 10.64
C ALA A 71 -45.53 11.54 9.36
N VAL A 72 -44.86 11.24 8.27
CA VAL A 72 -45.18 11.78 6.95
C VAL A 72 -46.06 10.77 6.23
N PRO A 73 -47.35 11.09 5.98
CA PRO A 73 -48.22 10.21 5.21
C PRO A 73 -47.77 10.25 3.73
N VAL A 74 -47.46 9.09 3.18
CA VAL A 74 -47.08 8.95 1.77
C VAL A 74 -48.08 8.05 1.07
N ASP A 75 -48.93 8.65 0.23
CA ASP A 75 -49.83 7.89 -0.65
C ASP A 75 -49.00 7.24 -1.74
N ARG A 76 -48.97 5.90 -1.81
CA ARG A 76 -48.20 5.12 -2.80
C ARG A 76 -48.59 5.45 -4.26
N ALA A 77 -49.86 5.79 -4.52
CA ALA A 77 -50.30 6.16 -5.85
C ALA A 77 -49.79 7.55 -6.27
N ALA A 78 -49.72 8.47 -5.31
CA ALA A 78 -49.13 9.79 -5.51
C ALA A 78 -47.59 9.72 -5.56
N ALA A 79 -46.97 8.89 -4.72
CA ALA A 79 -45.52 8.68 -4.67
C ALA A 79 -44.92 8.27 -6.02
N GLY A 80 -45.57 7.34 -6.74
CA GLY A 80 -45.13 6.91 -8.06
C GLY A 80 -45.13 8.04 -9.13
N ARG A 81 -46.10 8.97 -9.02
CA ARG A 81 -46.17 10.16 -9.90
C ARG A 81 -45.12 11.21 -9.59
N LEU A 82 -44.65 11.21 -8.36
CA LEU A 82 -43.63 12.12 -7.83
C LEU A 82 -42.21 11.53 -7.91
N GLY A 83 -42.02 10.33 -8.49
CA GLY A 83 -40.73 9.68 -8.59
C GLY A 83 -40.20 9.13 -7.26
N ILE A 84 -41.01 9.04 -6.21
CA ILE A 84 -40.62 8.45 -4.94
C ILE A 84 -40.54 6.94 -5.09
N THR A 85 -39.37 6.37 -4.82
CA THR A 85 -39.11 4.93 -4.84
C THR A 85 -38.99 4.40 -3.42
N PHE A 86 -39.34 3.12 -3.24
CA PHE A 86 -39.22 2.43 -1.97
C PHE A 86 -38.21 1.28 -2.10
N ALA A 87 -37.45 1.04 -1.04
CA ALA A 87 -36.54 -0.09 -0.95
C ALA A 87 -36.69 -0.79 0.38
N ARG A 88 -36.22 -2.04 0.45
CA ARG A 88 -36.15 -2.79 1.70
C ARG A 88 -34.74 -2.89 2.19
N ALA A 89 -34.53 -2.62 3.46
CA ALA A 89 -33.27 -2.89 4.12
C ALA A 89 -32.98 -4.40 4.07
N ALA A 90 -31.89 -4.79 3.42
CA ALA A 90 -31.54 -6.19 3.22
C ALA A 90 -30.05 -6.43 3.42
N VAL A 91 -29.71 -7.63 3.93
CA VAL A 91 -28.32 -8.04 4.04
C VAL A 91 -27.79 -8.42 2.66
N ARG A 92 -26.92 -7.58 2.12
CA ARG A 92 -26.30 -7.75 0.81
C ARG A 92 -24.78 -7.71 0.92
N PRO A 93 -24.05 -8.32 -0.03
CA PRO A 93 -22.63 -8.12 -0.13
C PRO A 93 -22.36 -6.65 -0.47
N LEU A 94 -21.60 -5.97 0.37
CA LEU A 94 -21.18 -4.60 0.17
C LEU A 94 -19.66 -4.54 0.13
N GLY A 95 -19.13 -4.00 -0.95
CA GLY A 95 -17.72 -3.70 -1.14
C GLY A 95 -17.62 -2.34 -1.83
N ARG A 96 -16.59 -1.61 -1.51
CA ARG A 96 -16.24 -0.39 -2.23
C ARG A 96 -15.02 -0.67 -3.07
N ASP A 97 -15.16 -0.50 -4.37
CA ASP A 97 -14.04 -0.56 -5.29
C ASP A 97 -13.12 0.65 -5.02
N THR A 98 -11.84 0.37 -4.78
CA THR A 98 -10.85 1.43 -4.52
C THR A 98 -10.01 1.64 -5.77
N ARG A 99 -10.11 2.83 -6.36
CA ARG A 99 -9.31 3.23 -7.51
C ARG A 99 -8.01 3.87 -7.03
N VAL A 100 -6.89 3.30 -7.46
CA VAL A 100 -5.54 3.72 -7.07
C VAL A 100 -4.64 3.81 -8.29
N VAL A 101 -3.56 4.57 -8.16
CA VAL A 101 -2.51 4.65 -9.18
C VAL A 101 -1.27 3.92 -8.71
N GLY A 102 -0.47 3.48 -9.66
CA GLY A 102 0.79 2.80 -9.35
C GLY A 102 1.73 2.75 -10.54
N THR A 103 2.88 2.13 -10.32
CA THR A 103 3.92 1.96 -11.34
C THR A 103 4.25 0.49 -11.51
N LEU A 104 4.39 0.05 -12.75
CA LEU A 104 4.84 -1.30 -13.05
C LEU A 104 6.34 -1.44 -12.81
N THR A 105 6.72 -2.54 -12.17
CA THR A 105 8.10 -2.90 -11.88
C THR A 105 8.37 -4.35 -12.24
N TYR A 106 9.63 -4.71 -12.41
CA TYR A 106 9.99 -6.13 -12.55
C TYR A 106 9.67 -6.89 -11.25
N ALA A 107 9.14 -8.09 -11.37
CA ALA A 107 8.98 -8.98 -10.23
C ALA A 107 10.35 -9.42 -9.71
N GLU A 108 10.69 -9.09 -8.46
CA GLU A 108 12.01 -9.38 -7.87
C GLU A 108 12.45 -10.84 -8.00
N PRO A 109 11.58 -11.85 -7.78
CA PRO A 109 11.98 -13.24 -7.95
C PRO A 109 12.27 -13.64 -9.41
N ARG A 110 11.93 -12.76 -10.37
CA ARG A 110 12.09 -12.99 -11.81
C ARG A 110 13.17 -12.12 -12.42
N ARG A 111 14.14 -11.70 -11.63
CA ARG A 111 15.30 -10.97 -12.08
C ARG A 111 16.57 -11.57 -11.50
N ALA A 112 17.66 -11.48 -12.25
CA ALA A 112 18.97 -11.95 -11.80
C ALA A 112 20.04 -10.99 -12.27
N TYR A 113 20.92 -10.62 -11.35
CA TYR A 113 22.15 -9.93 -11.69
C TYR A 113 23.20 -10.95 -12.16
N VAL A 114 23.90 -10.58 -13.20
CA VAL A 114 25.11 -11.27 -13.66
C VAL A 114 26.29 -10.41 -13.29
N ASN A 115 27.10 -10.88 -12.36
CA ASN A 115 28.27 -10.15 -11.85
C ASN A 115 29.58 -10.86 -12.19
N ALA A 116 30.65 -10.10 -12.30
CA ALA A 116 32.01 -10.64 -12.42
C ALA A 116 32.42 -11.31 -11.11
N ARG A 117 32.97 -12.51 -11.18
CA ARG A 117 33.53 -13.23 -10.01
C ARG A 117 35.01 -12.99 -9.79
N VAL A 118 35.68 -12.54 -10.84
CA VAL A 118 37.09 -12.23 -10.86
C VAL A 118 37.31 -10.92 -11.61
N MET A 119 38.42 -10.28 -11.33
CA MET A 119 38.87 -9.11 -12.10
C MET A 119 39.31 -9.54 -13.51
N GLY A 120 39.01 -8.71 -14.51
CA GLY A 120 39.41 -9.01 -15.88
C GLY A 120 38.97 -7.92 -16.87
N TRP A 121 39.05 -8.25 -18.14
CA TRP A 121 38.68 -7.38 -19.26
C TRP A 121 37.66 -8.10 -20.13
N VAL A 122 36.65 -7.36 -20.57
CA VAL A 122 35.66 -7.85 -21.53
C VAL A 122 36.31 -7.93 -22.90
N GLU A 123 36.57 -9.13 -23.37
CA GLU A 123 37.22 -9.34 -24.69
C GLU A 123 36.19 -9.37 -25.82
N ARG A 124 34.96 -9.79 -25.50
CA ARG A 124 33.86 -9.82 -26.46
C ARG A 124 32.51 -9.76 -25.76
N LEU A 125 31.62 -8.88 -26.24
CA LEU A 125 30.28 -8.74 -25.78
C LEU A 125 29.31 -9.40 -26.76
N TYR A 126 28.54 -10.41 -26.31
CA TYR A 126 27.51 -11.08 -27.09
C TYR A 126 26.15 -10.46 -26.86
N ALA A 127 25.86 -10.03 -25.62
CA ALA A 127 24.66 -9.30 -25.24
C ALA A 127 24.94 -7.79 -25.29
N ASP A 128 24.87 -7.23 -26.47
CA ASP A 128 25.40 -5.92 -26.84
C ASP A 128 24.42 -4.76 -26.64
N TYR A 129 23.10 -5.05 -26.46
CA TYR A 129 22.09 -4.01 -26.25
C TYR A 129 21.07 -4.39 -25.17
N GLN A 130 20.50 -3.36 -24.53
CA GLN A 130 19.40 -3.48 -23.58
C GLN A 130 18.10 -3.86 -24.31
N GLY A 131 17.29 -4.75 -23.73
CA GLY A 131 16.10 -5.30 -24.35
C GLY A 131 16.34 -6.55 -25.17
N LYS A 132 17.60 -7.01 -25.32
CA LYS A 132 17.91 -8.27 -26.03
C LYS A 132 17.30 -9.45 -25.30
N PRO A 133 16.49 -10.29 -25.98
CA PRO A 133 16.03 -11.54 -25.40
C PRO A 133 17.18 -12.53 -25.26
N VAL A 134 17.26 -13.24 -24.15
CA VAL A 134 18.27 -14.25 -23.86
C VAL A 134 17.64 -15.51 -23.29
N ARG A 135 18.21 -16.67 -23.63
CA ARG A 135 17.82 -17.96 -23.06
C ARG A 135 18.76 -18.33 -21.91
N LYS A 136 18.28 -19.15 -21.00
CA LYS A 136 19.15 -19.70 -19.94
C LYS A 136 20.34 -20.42 -20.59
N GLY A 137 21.56 -20.12 -20.13
CA GLY A 137 22.81 -20.67 -20.66
C GLY A 137 23.37 -19.97 -21.91
N GLU A 138 22.65 -18.99 -22.47
CA GLU A 138 23.12 -18.22 -23.62
C GLU A 138 24.35 -17.36 -23.25
N PRO A 139 25.40 -17.29 -24.12
CA PRO A 139 26.57 -16.48 -23.85
C PRO A 139 26.21 -14.99 -23.79
N LEU A 140 26.73 -14.29 -22.78
CA LEU A 140 26.56 -12.85 -22.58
C LEU A 140 27.82 -12.08 -22.93
N LEU A 141 28.97 -12.52 -22.43
CA LEU A 141 30.28 -11.96 -22.74
C LEU A 141 31.39 -13.00 -22.59
N ALA A 142 32.55 -12.71 -23.20
CA ALA A 142 33.81 -13.41 -22.96
C ALA A 142 34.70 -12.51 -22.11
N LEU A 143 35.11 -13.01 -20.96
CA LEU A 143 35.98 -12.32 -20.01
C LEU A 143 37.41 -12.90 -20.07
N TYR A 144 38.39 -12.05 -20.27
CA TYR A 144 39.78 -12.36 -20.06
C TYR A 144 40.18 -12.01 -18.63
N SER A 145 40.82 -12.95 -17.94
CA SER A 145 41.39 -12.74 -16.62
C SER A 145 42.70 -13.49 -16.47
N PRO A 146 43.81 -12.80 -16.19
CA PRO A 146 45.09 -13.47 -15.93
C PRO A 146 45.03 -14.45 -14.75
N GLU A 147 44.27 -14.09 -13.72
CA GLU A 147 44.05 -14.91 -12.54
C GLU A 147 43.33 -16.22 -12.88
N LEU A 148 42.35 -16.18 -13.77
CA LEU A 148 41.67 -17.38 -14.27
C LEU A 148 42.57 -18.26 -15.12
N VAL A 149 43.42 -17.68 -15.94
CA VAL A 149 44.40 -18.45 -16.73
C VAL A 149 45.33 -19.18 -15.78
N SER A 150 45.94 -18.49 -14.81
CA SER A 150 46.81 -19.09 -13.80
C SER A 150 46.14 -20.22 -13.02
N ALA A 151 44.89 -20.05 -12.60
CA ALA A 151 44.16 -21.08 -11.86
C ALA A 151 43.85 -22.32 -12.72
N GLN A 152 43.62 -22.14 -14.02
CA GLN A 152 43.46 -23.27 -14.96
C GLN A 152 44.78 -24.02 -15.17
N GLU A 153 45.89 -23.31 -15.29
CA GLU A 153 47.22 -23.91 -15.41
C GLU A 153 47.61 -24.67 -14.14
N GLU A 154 47.31 -24.12 -12.98
CA GLU A 154 47.46 -24.78 -11.67
C GLU A 154 46.66 -26.08 -11.60
N TYR A 155 45.39 -26.06 -12.00
CA TYR A 155 44.53 -27.24 -12.07
C TYR A 155 45.10 -28.32 -13.00
N LEU A 156 45.49 -27.94 -14.22
CA LEU A 156 46.07 -28.85 -15.18
C LEU A 156 47.41 -29.45 -14.70
N SER A 157 48.19 -28.66 -13.98
CA SER A 157 49.49 -29.11 -13.41
C SER A 157 49.29 -30.10 -12.27
N ALA A 158 48.35 -29.83 -11.36
CA ALA A 158 47.97 -30.75 -10.28
C ALA A 158 47.49 -32.09 -10.83
N ARG A 159 46.68 -32.05 -11.87
CA ARG A 159 46.17 -33.24 -12.57
C ARG A 159 47.29 -34.06 -13.23
N ARG A 160 48.27 -33.39 -13.88
CA ARG A 160 49.45 -34.07 -14.49
C ARG A 160 50.35 -34.73 -13.45
N LEU A 161 50.46 -34.14 -12.25
CA LEU A 161 51.21 -34.72 -11.13
C LEU A 161 50.50 -35.91 -10.48
N GLY A 162 49.24 -36.13 -10.78
CA GLY A 162 48.43 -37.21 -10.21
C GLY A 162 48.09 -37.01 -8.73
N ASP A 163 48.27 -35.82 -8.18
CA ASP A 163 47.95 -35.49 -6.82
C ASP A 163 46.44 -35.15 -6.70
N ALA A 164 45.67 -36.09 -6.12
CA ALA A 164 44.25 -35.96 -5.97
C ALA A 164 43.85 -34.78 -5.03
N SER A 165 44.69 -34.50 -4.02
CA SER A 165 44.44 -33.43 -3.06
C SER A 165 44.58 -32.05 -3.70
N LEU A 166 45.69 -31.83 -4.40
CA LEU A 166 45.94 -30.59 -5.12
C LEU A 166 44.92 -30.39 -6.25
N THR A 167 44.60 -31.46 -6.99
CA THR A 167 43.59 -31.40 -8.05
C THR A 167 42.22 -30.98 -7.50
N ALA A 168 41.81 -31.57 -6.38
CA ALA A 168 40.53 -31.19 -5.75
C ALA A 168 40.54 -29.75 -5.20
N ALA A 169 41.66 -29.27 -4.70
CA ALA A 169 41.79 -27.89 -4.22
C ALA A 169 41.72 -26.88 -5.38
N ALA A 170 42.45 -27.12 -6.46
CA ALA A 170 42.42 -26.27 -7.65
C ALA A 170 41.04 -26.28 -8.34
N ARG A 171 40.40 -27.47 -8.39
CA ARG A 171 39.02 -27.60 -8.90
C ARG A 171 38.04 -26.73 -8.08
N ARG A 172 38.05 -26.82 -6.74
CA ARG A 172 37.18 -26.00 -5.87
C ARG A 172 37.38 -24.51 -6.12
N ARG A 173 38.60 -24.06 -6.44
CA ARG A 173 38.86 -22.65 -6.77
C ARG A 173 38.11 -22.22 -8.04
N LEU A 174 38.13 -23.05 -9.09
CA LEU A 174 37.39 -22.80 -10.32
C LEU A 174 35.88 -22.82 -10.09
N ASP A 175 35.39 -23.75 -9.25
CA ASP A 175 33.99 -23.84 -8.88
C ASP A 175 33.51 -22.60 -8.11
N LEU A 176 34.32 -22.06 -7.18
CA LEU A 176 34.04 -20.83 -6.44
C LEU A 176 33.87 -19.60 -7.35
N TRP A 177 34.56 -19.59 -8.49
CA TRP A 177 34.41 -18.57 -9.51
C TRP A 177 33.27 -18.84 -10.48
N ASN A 178 32.49 -19.90 -10.22
CA ASN A 178 31.33 -20.27 -11.00
C ASN A 178 31.65 -20.56 -12.48
N ILE A 179 32.81 -21.15 -12.73
CA ILE A 179 33.17 -21.59 -14.07
C ILE A 179 32.23 -22.72 -14.49
N PRO A 180 31.52 -22.59 -15.62
CA PRO A 180 30.60 -23.62 -16.07
C PRO A 180 31.33 -24.98 -16.29
N GLU A 181 30.62 -26.07 -15.91
CA GLU A 181 31.13 -27.44 -15.99
C GLU A 181 31.64 -27.78 -17.40
N ASP A 182 30.90 -27.39 -18.43
CA ASP A 182 31.27 -27.61 -19.84
C ASP A 182 32.61 -26.94 -20.20
N GLN A 183 32.98 -25.87 -19.54
CA GLN A 183 34.28 -25.21 -19.74
C GLN A 183 35.38 -25.94 -18.99
N ILE A 184 35.10 -26.48 -17.80
CA ILE A 184 36.06 -27.30 -17.07
C ILE A 184 36.29 -28.66 -17.80
N ASP A 185 35.23 -29.33 -18.25
CA ASP A 185 35.35 -30.55 -19.07
C ASP A 185 36.17 -30.31 -20.34
N SER A 186 35.97 -29.13 -20.95
CA SER A 186 36.79 -28.76 -22.11
C SER A 186 38.25 -28.51 -21.74
N LEU A 187 38.55 -27.93 -20.59
CA LEU A 187 39.91 -27.76 -20.07
C LEU A 187 40.58 -29.11 -19.84
N GLU A 188 39.88 -30.06 -19.26
CA GLU A 188 40.35 -31.41 -19.02
C GLU A 188 40.64 -32.17 -20.29
N ARG A 189 39.74 -32.11 -21.26
CA ARG A 189 39.88 -32.81 -22.55
C ARG A 189 40.96 -32.22 -23.42
N THR A 190 41.14 -30.92 -23.44
CA THR A 190 42.12 -30.23 -24.28
C THR A 190 43.50 -30.14 -23.64
N GLY A 191 43.58 -30.21 -22.30
CA GLY A 191 44.83 -30.02 -21.54
C GLY A 191 45.46 -28.63 -21.70
N LYS A 192 44.67 -27.65 -22.17
CA LYS A 192 45.10 -26.26 -22.41
C LYS A 192 44.21 -25.26 -21.70
N ALA A 193 44.83 -24.36 -20.94
CA ALA A 193 44.12 -23.23 -20.35
C ALA A 193 43.52 -22.34 -21.45
N ARG A 194 42.31 -21.92 -21.23
CA ARG A 194 41.62 -20.95 -22.10
C ARG A 194 41.93 -19.54 -21.63
N ARG A 195 42.24 -18.67 -22.57
CA ARG A 195 42.52 -17.26 -22.30
C ARG A 195 41.23 -16.56 -21.75
N THR A 196 40.07 -16.91 -22.30
CA THR A 196 38.80 -16.32 -21.94
C THR A 196 37.80 -17.35 -21.43
N ILE A 197 36.98 -16.92 -20.51
CA ILE A 197 35.77 -17.65 -20.07
C ILE A 197 34.55 -16.94 -20.59
N VAL A 198 33.49 -17.73 -20.83
CA VAL A 198 32.18 -17.19 -21.27
C VAL A 198 31.24 -17.15 -20.11
N LEU A 199 30.81 -15.95 -19.73
CA LEU A 199 29.72 -15.76 -18.79
C LEU A 199 28.40 -15.99 -19.53
N ARG A 200 27.48 -16.74 -18.87
CA ARG A 200 26.22 -17.17 -19.46
C ARG A 200 25.03 -16.63 -18.66
N ALA A 201 23.90 -16.49 -19.32
CA ALA A 201 22.65 -16.09 -18.70
C ALA A 201 22.16 -17.16 -17.68
N PRO A 202 21.93 -16.81 -16.40
CA PRO A 202 21.45 -17.74 -15.38
C PRO A 202 19.99 -18.13 -15.58
N MET A 203 19.24 -17.32 -16.29
CA MET A 203 17.81 -17.51 -16.56
C MET A 203 17.45 -17.00 -17.96
N ALA A 204 16.28 -17.41 -18.46
CA ALA A 204 15.69 -16.82 -19.65
C ALA A 204 15.00 -15.50 -19.31
N GLY A 205 15.04 -14.54 -20.21
CA GLY A 205 14.43 -13.23 -20.04
C GLY A 205 14.93 -12.23 -21.07
N GLU A 206 14.99 -10.97 -20.70
CA GLU A 206 15.62 -9.91 -21.50
C GLU A 206 16.70 -9.20 -20.68
N ILE A 207 17.65 -8.59 -21.36
CA ILE A 207 18.64 -7.72 -20.73
C ILE A 207 17.93 -6.44 -20.28
N ALA A 208 17.50 -6.39 -19.02
CA ALA A 208 16.83 -5.22 -18.45
C ALA A 208 17.80 -4.04 -18.30
N GLU A 209 19.05 -4.32 -17.89
CA GLU A 209 20.11 -3.32 -17.80
C GLU A 209 21.43 -3.95 -18.29
N LYS A 210 22.20 -3.17 -19.02
CA LYS A 210 23.55 -3.47 -19.48
C LYS A 210 24.50 -2.44 -18.88
N MET A 211 25.37 -2.87 -17.97
CA MET A 211 26.27 -2.03 -17.19
C MET A 211 27.75 -2.20 -17.60
N VAL A 212 28.01 -2.83 -18.72
CA VAL A 212 29.36 -3.17 -19.20
C VAL A 212 29.47 -2.94 -20.70
N THR A 213 30.67 -2.53 -21.15
CA THR A 213 30.98 -2.31 -22.56
C THR A 213 32.11 -3.23 -23.03
N ASP A 214 32.26 -3.35 -24.34
CA ASP A 214 33.33 -4.14 -24.95
C ASP A 214 34.70 -3.50 -24.66
N GLY A 215 35.69 -4.28 -24.28
CA GLY A 215 37.02 -3.80 -23.88
C GLY A 215 37.13 -3.23 -22.46
N GLU A 216 36.05 -3.14 -21.71
CA GLU A 216 36.04 -2.59 -20.36
C GLU A 216 36.70 -3.50 -19.34
N ALA A 217 37.44 -2.90 -18.39
CA ALA A 217 38.00 -3.59 -17.25
C ALA A 217 36.92 -3.69 -16.15
N VAL A 218 36.72 -4.90 -15.62
CA VAL A 218 35.70 -5.19 -14.60
C VAL A 218 36.34 -5.72 -13.32
N GLN A 219 35.74 -5.39 -12.20
CA GLN A 219 36.16 -5.82 -10.87
C GLN A 219 35.33 -7.01 -10.36
N ALA A 220 35.92 -7.80 -9.46
CA ALA A 220 35.18 -8.86 -8.79
C ALA A 220 33.99 -8.27 -7.98
N GLY A 221 32.78 -8.81 -8.17
CA GLY A 221 31.54 -8.33 -7.53
C GLY A 221 30.78 -7.28 -8.34
N GLU A 222 31.36 -6.75 -9.41
CA GLU A 222 30.73 -5.76 -10.27
C GLU A 222 29.55 -6.36 -11.06
N ASN A 223 28.42 -5.66 -11.07
CA ASN A 223 27.25 -6.07 -11.83
C ASN A 223 27.44 -5.71 -13.31
N LEU A 224 27.27 -6.68 -14.16
CA LEU A 224 27.49 -6.54 -15.61
C LEU A 224 26.17 -6.46 -16.37
N PHE A 225 25.19 -7.27 -15.94
CA PHE A 225 23.85 -7.29 -16.52
C PHE A 225 22.81 -7.50 -15.45
N LEU A 226 21.61 -6.93 -15.69
CA LEU A 226 20.38 -7.33 -15.06
C LEU A 226 19.52 -8.05 -16.11
N ILE A 227 19.19 -9.30 -15.86
CA ILE A 227 18.27 -10.09 -16.69
C ILE A 227 16.94 -10.19 -15.96
N ALA A 228 15.85 -9.95 -16.66
CA ALA A 228 14.51 -10.01 -16.09
C ALA A 228 13.51 -10.71 -17.03
N ASP A 229 12.61 -11.47 -16.44
CA ASP A 229 11.48 -12.08 -17.14
C ASP A 229 10.24 -11.20 -16.98
N ARG A 230 9.71 -10.68 -18.10
CA ARG A 230 8.53 -9.82 -18.15
C ARG A 230 7.20 -10.55 -18.20
N SER A 231 7.18 -11.86 -18.15
CA SER A 231 5.92 -12.62 -18.22
C SER A 231 4.98 -12.33 -17.06
N VAL A 232 5.55 -11.90 -15.94
CA VAL A 232 4.85 -11.41 -14.76
C VAL A 232 5.52 -10.14 -14.28
N LEU A 233 4.74 -9.12 -14.04
CA LEU A 233 5.18 -7.85 -13.48
C LEU A 233 4.53 -7.58 -12.14
N TRP A 234 5.15 -6.74 -11.35
CA TRP A 234 4.56 -6.17 -10.16
C TRP A 234 4.06 -4.76 -10.45
N VAL A 235 3.00 -4.39 -9.75
CA VAL A 235 2.47 -3.03 -9.74
C VAL A 235 2.51 -2.55 -8.31
N ASP A 236 3.30 -1.52 -8.05
CA ASP A 236 3.37 -0.87 -6.75
C ASP A 236 2.29 0.22 -6.72
N LEU A 237 1.22 -0.06 -5.99
CA LEU A 237 0.00 0.75 -5.90
C LEU A 237 0.07 1.66 -4.67
N ALA A 238 -0.12 2.95 -4.87
CA ALA A 238 -0.20 3.94 -3.80
C ALA A 238 -1.64 4.01 -3.27
N VAL A 239 -1.89 3.47 -2.09
CA VAL A 239 -3.22 3.42 -1.46
C VAL A 239 -3.26 4.38 -0.28
N TYR A 240 -4.25 5.26 -0.24
CA TYR A 240 -4.42 6.18 0.89
C TYR A 240 -4.70 5.44 2.19
N GLU A 241 -4.20 5.97 3.30
CA GLU A 241 -4.35 5.38 4.65
C GLU A 241 -5.83 5.10 5.00
N MET A 242 -6.74 5.99 4.59
CA MET A 242 -8.17 5.82 4.82
C MET A 242 -8.75 4.57 4.13
N ASP A 243 -8.22 4.18 2.98
CA ASP A 243 -8.66 3.02 2.20
C ASP A 243 -7.88 1.74 2.58
N ALA A 244 -6.75 1.88 3.28
CA ALA A 244 -5.86 0.78 3.64
C ALA A 244 -6.54 -0.29 4.51
N ARG A 245 -7.53 0.10 5.32
CA ARG A 245 -8.29 -0.83 6.17
C ARG A 245 -9.06 -1.89 5.39
N SER A 246 -9.43 -1.59 4.16
CA SER A 246 -10.16 -2.50 3.26
C SER A 246 -9.24 -3.45 2.49
N LEU A 247 -7.93 -3.16 2.44
CA LEU A 247 -6.96 -3.98 1.72
C LEU A 247 -6.79 -5.35 2.37
N ARG A 248 -6.68 -6.36 1.53
CA ARG A 248 -6.36 -7.73 1.93
C ARG A 248 -5.39 -8.34 0.93
N ILE A 249 -4.43 -9.13 1.43
CA ILE A 249 -3.60 -9.97 0.58
C ILE A 249 -4.51 -10.96 -0.15
N GLY A 250 -4.27 -11.15 -1.45
CA GLY A 250 -5.10 -11.98 -2.32
C GLY A 250 -6.28 -11.25 -2.96
N ALA A 251 -6.57 -9.99 -2.58
CA ALA A 251 -7.65 -9.22 -3.20
C ALA A 251 -7.42 -9.11 -4.73
N PRO A 252 -8.46 -9.30 -5.54
CA PRO A 252 -8.37 -9.15 -6.98
C PRO A 252 -8.18 -7.67 -7.35
N VAL A 253 -7.36 -7.44 -8.36
CA VAL A 253 -7.02 -6.12 -8.87
C VAL A 253 -7.13 -6.14 -10.38
N SER A 254 -7.87 -5.19 -10.96
CA SER A 254 -7.91 -4.95 -12.40
C SER A 254 -7.04 -3.75 -12.73
N VAL A 255 -6.00 -3.97 -13.53
CA VAL A 255 -4.99 -2.97 -13.88
C VAL A 255 -5.20 -2.52 -15.33
N SER A 256 -5.29 -1.22 -15.53
CA SER A 256 -5.31 -0.57 -16.84
C SER A 256 -4.16 0.40 -16.98
N VAL A 257 -3.64 0.55 -18.18
CA VAL A 257 -2.53 1.45 -18.52
C VAL A 257 -2.98 2.37 -19.65
N ASP A 258 -2.79 3.66 -19.49
CA ASP A 258 -3.24 4.65 -20.48
C ASP A 258 -2.58 4.46 -21.86
N ALA A 259 -1.34 3.95 -21.87
CA ALA A 259 -0.64 3.61 -23.11
C ALA A 259 -1.26 2.43 -23.88
N LEU A 260 -2.17 1.67 -23.26
CA LEU A 260 -2.83 0.48 -23.83
C LEU A 260 -4.36 0.58 -23.67
N PRO A 261 -5.01 1.52 -24.36
CA PRO A 261 -6.43 1.79 -24.17
C PRO A 261 -7.28 0.55 -24.48
N GLY A 262 -8.28 0.31 -23.63
CA GLY A 262 -9.21 -0.82 -23.76
C GLY A 262 -8.66 -2.17 -23.27
N LYS A 263 -7.38 -2.24 -22.82
CA LYS A 263 -6.83 -3.46 -22.21
C LYS A 263 -6.87 -3.37 -20.70
N THR A 264 -7.32 -4.45 -20.08
CA THR A 264 -7.32 -4.64 -18.63
C THR A 264 -6.59 -5.92 -18.30
N TYR A 265 -5.72 -5.84 -17.31
CA TYR A 265 -4.91 -6.97 -16.84
C TYR A 265 -5.33 -7.35 -15.44
N GLU A 266 -5.71 -8.60 -15.24
CA GLU A 266 -6.12 -9.09 -13.93
C GLU A 266 -4.89 -9.50 -13.11
N GLY A 267 -4.93 -9.13 -11.84
CA GLY A 267 -3.89 -9.42 -10.88
C GLY A 267 -4.44 -9.66 -9.47
N ARG A 268 -3.53 -9.84 -8.52
CA ARG A 268 -3.86 -9.99 -7.10
C ARG A 268 -2.84 -9.27 -6.23
N ILE A 269 -3.29 -8.71 -5.12
CA ILE A 269 -2.38 -8.15 -4.11
C ILE A 269 -1.58 -9.28 -3.48
N ARG A 270 -0.26 -9.20 -3.58
CA ARG A 270 0.69 -10.16 -3.01
C ARG A 270 1.28 -9.71 -1.70
N PHE A 271 1.48 -8.42 -1.56
CA PHE A 271 2.12 -7.85 -0.40
C PHE A 271 1.58 -6.44 -0.12
N ILE A 272 1.53 -6.09 1.15
CA ILE A 272 1.17 -4.76 1.62
C ILE A 272 2.32 -4.31 2.51
N HIS A 273 2.97 -3.21 2.14
CA HIS A 273 4.07 -2.66 2.93
C HIS A 273 3.56 -2.22 4.30
N PRO A 274 4.28 -2.53 5.38
CA PRO A 274 3.84 -2.18 6.74
C PRO A 274 4.01 -0.70 7.07
N THR A 275 4.76 0.03 6.24
CA THR A 275 5.09 1.44 6.45
C THR A 275 4.28 2.34 5.52
N VAL A 276 3.84 3.47 6.05
CA VAL A 276 3.19 4.55 5.29
C VAL A 276 4.25 5.56 4.87
N ASP A 277 4.21 6.02 3.65
CA ASP A 277 5.03 7.14 3.19
C ASP A 277 4.50 8.43 3.82
N GLU A 278 5.34 9.08 4.64
CA GLU A 278 4.95 10.26 5.42
C GLU A 278 4.61 11.48 4.54
N LYS A 279 5.20 11.58 3.34
CA LYS A 279 4.98 12.71 2.44
C LYS A 279 3.66 12.60 1.69
N THR A 280 3.36 11.42 1.20
CA THR A 280 2.16 11.15 0.39
C THR A 280 0.99 10.64 1.22
N ARG A 281 1.23 10.19 2.46
CA ARG A 281 0.27 9.50 3.33
C ARG A 281 -0.38 8.31 2.65
N THR A 282 0.42 7.60 1.86
CA THR A 282 0.00 6.40 1.15
C THR A 282 0.75 5.19 1.65
N LEU A 283 0.10 4.05 1.57
CA LEU A 283 0.64 2.74 1.82
C LEU A 283 0.86 2.05 0.48
N THR A 284 2.01 1.44 0.29
CA THR A 284 2.29 0.71 -0.95
C THR A 284 1.72 -0.69 -0.88
N ALA A 285 0.76 -0.99 -1.76
CA ALA A 285 0.25 -2.33 -1.99
C ALA A 285 0.84 -2.87 -3.29
N ARG A 286 1.50 -4.01 -3.23
CA ARG A 286 2.12 -4.67 -4.38
C ARG A 286 1.20 -5.72 -4.96
N ALA A 287 0.79 -5.52 -6.20
CA ALA A 287 -0.01 -6.48 -6.96
C ALA A 287 0.87 -7.20 -7.98
N GLU A 288 0.58 -8.48 -8.20
CA GLU A 288 1.19 -9.30 -9.24
C GLU A 288 0.25 -9.39 -10.43
N VAL A 289 0.75 -9.10 -11.62
CA VAL A 289 -0.02 -9.05 -12.88
C VAL A 289 0.65 -9.90 -13.93
N VAL A 290 -0.14 -10.74 -14.62
CA VAL A 290 0.36 -11.61 -15.70
C VAL A 290 0.37 -10.82 -17.02
N ASN A 291 1.53 -10.77 -17.67
CA ASN A 291 1.79 -10.06 -18.91
C ASN A 291 1.93 -11.03 -20.10
N ARG A 292 0.82 -11.69 -20.46
CA ARG A 292 0.84 -12.74 -21.49
C ARG A 292 1.18 -12.23 -22.88
N ASP A 293 0.73 -11.03 -23.21
CA ASP A 293 0.96 -10.41 -24.51
C ASP A 293 2.26 -9.61 -24.58
N GLY A 294 3.00 -9.53 -23.46
CA GLY A 294 4.26 -8.79 -23.38
C GLY A 294 4.13 -7.27 -23.60
N ALA A 295 2.89 -6.75 -23.58
CA ALA A 295 2.64 -5.33 -23.87
C ALA A 295 2.93 -4.44 -22.66
N LEU A 296 2.77 -4.93 -21.45
CA LEU A 296 3.14 -4.21 -20.23
C LEU A 296 4.67 -4.10 -20.14
N ARG A 297 5.14 -2.91 -19.78
CA ARG A 297 6.56 -2.62 -19.58
C ARG A 297 6.80 -2.02 -18.20
N PRO A 298 7.89 -2.38 -17.52
CA PRO A 298 8.31 -1.70 -16.30
C PRO A 298 8.46 -0.20 -16.53
N GLY A 299 8.14 0.60 -15.52
CA GLY A 299 8.13 2.06 -15.61
C GLY A 299 6.82 2.66 -16.13
N MET A 300 5.88 1.87 -16.68
CA MET A 300 4.56 2.38 -17.05
C MET A 300 3.74 2.72 -15.81
N TYR A 301 3.01 3.83 -15.89
CA TYR A 301 1.98 4.17 -14.92
C TYR A 301 0.71 3.39 -15.20
N ALA A 302 0.08 2.95 -14.13
CA ALA A 302 -1.14 2.16 -14.20
C ALA A 302 -2.20 2.72 -13.25
N THR A 303 -3.44 2.61 -13.68
CA THR A 303 -4.61 2.77 -12.80
C THR A 303 -5.11 1.39 -12.44
N ALA A 304 -5.29 1.14 -11.14
CA ALA A 304 -5.76 -0.13 -10.64
C ALA A 304 -7.09 0.04 -9.89
N LEU A 305 -7.99 -0.90 -10.12
CA LEU A 305 -9.23 -1.04 -9.38
C LEU A 305 -9.12 -2.24 -8.47
N ILE A 306 -9.03 -1.99 -7.17
CA ILE A 306 -8.94 -3.03 -6.14
C ILE A 306 -10.36 -3.35 -5.70
N ARG A 307 -10.75 -4.63 -5.77
CA ARG A 307 -12.04 -5.14 -5.32
C ARG A 307 -11.86 -5.94 -4.04
N PRO A 308 -12.05 -5.34 -2.87
CA PRO A 308 -11.99 -6.10 -1.63
C PRO A 308 -13.12 -7.12 -1.57
N PRO A 309 -12.96 -8.23 -0.84
CA PRO A 309 -14.04 -9.18 -0.65
C PRO A 309 -15.21 -8.45 0.02
N ALA A 310 -16.38 -8.54 -0.61
CA ALA A 310 -17.58 -7.89 -0.12
C ALA A 310 -18.01 -8.52 1.22
N ALA A 311 -18.11 -7.70 2.26
CA ALA A 311 -18.69 -8.11 3.54
C ALA A 311 -20.21 -8.10 3.43
N ARG A 312 -20.88 -9.04 4.10
CA ARG A 312 -22.35 -9.02 4.19
C ARG A 312 -22.76 -7.99 5.24
N ALA A 313 -23.43 -6.94 4.80
CA ALA A 313 -23.90 -5.84 5.64
C ALA A 313 -25.38 -5.58 5.39
N LEU A 314 -26.08 -5.05 6.41
CA LEU A 314 -27.43 -4.51 6.23
C LEU A 314 -27.31 -3.23 5.41
N THR A 315 -27.93 -3.19 4.25
CA THR A 315 -27.76 -2.09 3.29
C THR A 315 -29.09 -1.47 2.90
N VAL A 316 -29.03 -0.17 2.60
CA VAL A 316 -30.10 0.58 1.92
C VAL A 316 -29.49 1.34 0.74
N PRO A 317 -30.27 1.80 -0.24
CA PRO A 317 -29.78 2.71 -1.27
C PRO A 317 -29.15 3.97 -0.65
N THR A 318 -28.07 4.46 -1.23
CA THR A 318 -27.36 5.65 -0.74
C THR A 318 -28.30 6.87 -0.69
N GLU A 319 -29.20 6.98 -1.67
CA GLU A 319 -30.19 8.06 -1.75
C GLU A 319 -31.26 7.99 -0.68
N ALA A 320 -31.42 6.85 0.02
CA ALA A 320 -32.37 6.70 1.15
C ALA A 320 -31.86 7.38 2.43
N VAL A 321 -30.56 7.66 2.51
CA VAL A 321 -29.94 8.28 3.69
C VAL A 321 -29.87 9.78 3.49
N LEU A 322 -30.52 10.53 4.38
CA LEU A 322 -30.56 11.99 4.41
C LEU A 322 -29.56 12.50 5.46
N PRO A 323 -28.42 13.10 5.06
CA PRO A 323 -27.51 13.73 6.00
C PRO A 323 -28.04 15.08 6.43
N THR A 324 -28.24 15.29 7.75
CA THR A 324 -28.72 16.55 8.32
C THR A 324 -27.65 17.42 8.93
N GLY A 325 -26.36 17.07 8.67
CA GLY A 325 -25.19 17.75 9.23
C GLY A 325 -24.77 17.24 10.61
N THR A 326 -25.72 16.89 11.47
CA THR A 326 -25.50 16.36 12.83
C THR A 326 -25.68 14.83 12.89
N GLN A 327 -26.56 14.29 12.06
CA GLN A 327 -26.92 12.88 12.04
C GLN A 327 -27.43 12.45 10.66
N ASN A 328 -27.45 11.15 10.41
CA ASN A 328 -28.08 10.58 9.22
C ASN A 328 -29.47 10.07 9.54
N LEU A 329 -30.45 10.40 8.71
CA LEU A 329 -31.85 9.97 8.87
C LEU A 329 -32.26 9.08 7.72
N VAL A 330 -33.14 8.12 8.00
CA VAL A 330 -33.86 7.30 7.01
C VAL A 330 -35.31 7.31 7.34
N PHE A 331 -36.20 7.48 6.35
CA PHE A 331 -37.63 7.40 6.52
C PHE A 331 -38.09 5.95 6.42
N VAL A 332 -38.61 5.41 7.51
CA VAL A 332 -39.04 4.01 7.66
C VAL A 332 -40.53 3.89 7.70
N ASN A 333 -41.12 2.97 6.93
CA ASN A 333 -42.53 2.67 6.95
C ASN A 333 -42.95 2.02 8.28
N ARG A 334 -43.95 2.60 8.96
CA ARG A 334 -44.47 2.07 10.21
C ARG A 334 -45.51 0.94 10.01
N GLY A 335 -45.92 0.65 8.77
CA GLY A 335 -46.85 -0.43 8.41
C GLY A 335 -48.24 0.08 7.89
N ASP A 336 -48.51 1.34 7.99
CA ASP A 336 -49.77 1.99 7.60
C ASP A 336 -49.62 3.01 6.46
N GLY A 337 -48.48 2.99 5.76
CA GLY A 337 -48.16 3.99 4.75
C GLY A 337 -47.63 5.30 5.32
N GLN A 338 -47.42 5.36 6.63
CA GLN A 338 -46.78 6.47 7.29
C GLN A 338 -45.29 6.21 7.46
N PHE A 339 -44.48 7.14 7.00
CA PHE A 339 -43.02 7.08 7.11
C PHE A 339 -42.54 8.01 8.23
N ILE A 340 -41.75 7.44 9.15
CA ILE A 340 -41.19 8.19 10.28
C ILE A 340 -39.68 8.36 10.05
N PRO A 341 -39.12 9.56 10.30
CA PRO A 341 -37.67 9.76 10.29
C PRO A 341 -37.05 9.01 11.46
N ARG A 342 -36.05 8.18 11.15
CA ARG A 342 -35.30 7.40 12.13
C ARG A 342 -33.82 7.70 11.99
N PRO A 343 -33.14 8.07 13.09
CA PRO A 343 -31.69 8.25 13.06
C PRO A 343 -30.98 6.90 12.82
N VAL A 344 -29.98 6.93 11.97
CA VAL A 344 -29.19 5.75 11.61
C VAL A 344 -27.70 6.05 11.73
N ALA A 345 -26.93 5.03 12.16
CA ALA A 345 -25.49 5.05 12.05
C ALA A 345 -25.10 4.34 10.75
N VAL A 346 -24.43 5.04 9.84
CA VAL A 346 -23.95 4.48 8.58
C VAL A 346 -22.51 4.00 8.70
N GLY A 347 -22.18 2.97 7.96
CA GLY A 347 -20.84 2.39 7.88
C GLY A 347 -20.21 2.60 6.52
N VAL A 348 -19.86 1.50 5.83
CA VAL A 348 -19.21 1.53 4.54
C VAL A 348 -20.17 2.03 3.45
N HIS A 349 -19.69 2.95 2.62
CA HIS A 349 -20.39 3.42 1.43
C HIS A 349 -19.89 2.63 0.22
N GLY A 350 -20.79 1.92 -0.45
CA GLY A 350 -20.59 1.36 -1.78
C GLY A 350 -21.02 2.33 -2.89
N ASP A 351 -21.06 1.86 -4.13
CA ASP A 351 -21.40 2.69 -5.29
C ASP A 351 -22.88 3.16 -5.28
N SER A 352 -23.80 2.28 -4.90
CA SER A 352 -25.25 2.55 -4.89
C SER A 352 -25.92 2.20 -3.56
N LEU A 353 -25.21 1.54 -2.67
CA LEU A 353 -25.70 1.06 -1.38
C LEU A 353 -24.81 1.58 -0.25
N VAL A 354 -25.41 1.82 0.90
CA VAL A 354 -24.70 2.19 2.12
C VAL A 354 -25.04 1.20 3.23
N GLU A 355 -24.04 0.86 4.03
CA GLU A 355 -24.19 0.03 5.21
C GLU A 355 -24.91 0.82 6.31
N VAL A 356 -25.88 0.18 6.95
CA VAL A 356 -26.52 0.69 8.17
C VAL A 356 -26.09 -0.18 9.35
N VAL A 357 -25.26 0.39 10.23
CA VAL A 357 -24.73 -0.29 11.41
C VAL A 357 -25.77 -0.34 12.54
N GLN A 358 -26.55 0.75 12.69
CA GLN A 358 -27.60 0.88 13.72
C GLN A 358 -28.78 1.67 13.19
N GLY A 359 -29.96 1.38 13.74
CA GLY A 359 -31.19 2.14 13.47
C GLY A 359 -32.19 1.42 12.56
N LEU A 360 -31.81 0.41 11.80
CA LEU A 360 -32.68 -0.39 10.92
C LEU A 360 -32.63 -1.87 11.24
N LYS A 361 -33.69 -2.57 10.87
CA LYS A 361 -33.78 -4.04 10.89
C LYS A 361 -33.92 -4.56 9.46
N THR A 362 -33.47 -5.80 9.25
CA THR A 362 -33.67 -6.49 7.95
C THR A 362 -35.18 -6.58 7.65
N GLY A 363 -35.58 -6.13 6.46
CA GLY A 363 -36.96 -6.11 6.01
C GLY A 363 -37.66 -4.76 6.19
N ASP A 364 -37.10 -3.81 6.96
CA ASP A 364 -37.65 -2.46 7.07
C ASP A 364 -37.80 -1.84 5.67
N GLU A 365 -38.98 -1.33 5.36
CA GLU A 365 -39.23 -0.61 4.11
C GLU A 365 -38.89 0.87 4.32
N VAL A 366 -38.03 1.39 3.42
CA VAL A 366 -37.51 2.75 3.48
C VAL A 366 -37.82 3.52 2.20
N ILE A 367 -37.91 4.84 2.28
CA ILE A 367 -37.96 5.70 1.08
C ILE A 367 -36.58 5.71 0.47
N ALA A 368 -36.46 5.23 -0.77
CA ALA A 368 -35.19 5.11 -1.45
C ALA A 368 -34.72 6.42 -2.10
N SER A 369 -35.61 7.34 -2.41
CA SER A 369 -35.32 8.66 -2.99
C SER A 369 -35.69 9.78 -2.00
N ALA A 370 -34.93 9.87 -0.88
CA ALA A 370 -35.18 10.87 0.16
C ALA A 370 -34.90 12.32 -0.28
N THR A 371 -34.17 12.51 -1.35
CA THR A 371 -33.80 13.83 -1.90
C THR A 371 -35.01 14.66 -2.29
N TYR A 372 -36.12 14.01 -2.68
CA TYR A 372 -37.38 14.70 -3.01
C TYR A 372 -38.09 15.29 -1.79
N LEU A 373 -37.85 14.74 -0.59
CA LEU A 373 -38.50 15.24 0.65
C LEU A 373 -37.87 16.55 1.15
N LEU A 374 -36.68 16.90 0.65
CA LEU A 374 -36.02 18.17 0.95
C LEU A 374 -36.70 19.36 0.24
N ASP A 375 -37.40 19.14 -0.87
CA ASP A 375 -38.08 20.22 -1.66
C ASP A 375 -39.44 20.62 -1.07
N SER A 376 -39.96 19.84 -0.14
CA SER A 376 -41.17 20.22 0.61
C SER A 376 -40.80 20.77 2.00
N GLU A 377 -40.25 22.00 2.02
CA GLU A 377 -39.78 22.70 3.23
C GLU A 377 -40.73 22.69 4.42
N SER A 378 -42.05 22.64 4.18
CA SER A 378 -43.04 22.65 5.24
C SER A 378 -43.19 21.34 6.02
N ASN A 379 -42.97 20.18 5.42
CA ASN A 379 -43.11 18.89 6.10
C ASN A 379 -41.85 18.45 6.82
N LEU A 380 -40.67 18.80 6.30
CA LEU A 380 -39.39 18.50 6.94
C LEU A 380 -39.16 19.36 8.18
N GLY A 381 -39.55 20.64 8.13
CA GLY A 381 -39.51 21.54 9.28
C GLY A 381 -40.32 21.05 10.47
N ALA A 382 -41.53 20.57 10.24
CA ALA A 382 -42.40 20.01 11.29
C ALA A 382 -41.83 18.69 11.86
N ALA A 383 -41.27 17.81 11.03
CA ALA A 383 -40.64 16.56 11.46
C ALA A 383 -39.39 16.83 12.28
N MET A 384 -38.56 17.80 11.86
CA MET A 384 -37.33 18.21 12.57
C MET A 384 -37.63 18.92 13.89
N GLN A 385 -38.67 19.80 13.97
CA GLN A 385 -39.08 20.42 15.21
C GLN A 385 -39.58 19.40 16.23
N GLY A 386 -40.35 18.40 15.81
CA GLY A 386 -40.78 17.30 16.67
C GLY A 386 -39.60 16.51 17.24
N LEU A 387 -38.57 16.27 16.45
CA LEU A 387 -37.35 15.56 16.87
C LEU A 387 -36.50 16.40 17.84
N MET A 388 -36.37 17.71 17.62
CA MET A 388 -35.60 18.61 18.50
C MET A 388 -36.27 18.79 19.86
N LEU A 389 -37.60 18.89 19.90
CA LEU A 389 -38.38 18.94 21.14
C LEU A 389 -38.22 17.65 21.99
N GLN A 390 -38.08 16.52 21.34
CA GLN A 390 -37.94 15.22 22.03
C GLN A 390 -36.50 14.98 22.53
N MET A 391 -35.49 15.58 21.91
CA MET A 391 -34.08 15.49 22.36
C MET A 391 -33.76 16.50 23.49
N GLY A 392 -34.71 17.26 24.00
CA GLY A 392 -34.47 18.20 25.10
C GLY A 392 -33.63 19.42 24.71
N MET A 393 -33.40 19.67 23.43
CA MET A 393 -32.80 20.90 22.92
C MET A 393 -33.91 21.93 22.65
N GLY A 394 -34.63 22.32 23.70
CA GLY A 394 -35.54 23.45 23.65
C GLY A 394 -34.72 24.72 23.44
N LEU A 395 -34.78 25.28 22.26
CA LEU A 395 -34.40 26.68 22.07
C LEU A 395 -35.39 27.53 22.87
N ASP A 396 -34.92 28.02 24.01
CA ASP A 396 -35.60 29.06 24.79
C ASP A 396 -35.65 30.35 23.94
N MET A 397 -36.73 30.50 23.18
CA MET A 397 -37.05 31.72 22.43
C MET A 397 -37.93 32.65 23.29
N GLY A 398 -37.71 32.64 24.60
CA GLY A 398 -38.31 33.58 25.53
C GLY A 398 -37.46 34.83 25.72
N GLY A 399 -37.67 35.86 24.93
CA GLY A 399 -37.04 37.12 25.24
C GLY A 399 -36.88 38.17 24.14
N MET A 400 -37.92 38.32 23.29
CA MET A 400 -38.04 39.55 22.51
C MET A 400 -39.45 40.12 22.62
N GLN A 401 -39.70 40.71 23.78
CA GLN A 401 -40.87 41.55 23.99
C GLN A 401 -40.61 42.90 23.30
N ALA A 402 -41.46 43.19 22.32
CA ALA A 402 -41.50 44.44 21.62
C ALA A 402 -41.84 45.59 22.61
N GLY A 403 -40.87 46.41 22.97
CA GLY A 403 -41.05 47.69 23.62
C GLY A 403 -41.43 48.75 22.60
N GLY A 404 -42.71 48.85 22.28
CA GLY A 404 -43.24 50.02 21.62
C GLY A 404 -43.50 51.11 22.66
N GLY A 405 -43.05 52.34 22.42
CA GLY A 405 -43.32 53.50 23.26
C GLY A 405 -42.76 54.76 22.65
N GLY A 406 -43.59 55.39 21.83
CA GLY A 406 -43.28 56.70 21.24
C GLY A 406 -43.26 57.84 22.24
N LYS A 407 -42.61 58.90 21.90
CA LYS A 407 -43.09 60.28 21.98
C LYS A 407 -42.07 61.24 21.35
N LYS A 408 -42.61 61.99 20.38
CA LYS A 408 -42.12 63.32 20.00
C LYS A 408 -42.38 64.31 21.12
N PRO A 409 -41.80 65.52 21.13
CA PRO A 409 -41.68 66.38 19.97
C PRO A 409 -40.23 66.60 19.52
#